data_1d636459578d87494e82fcdaa0726fb5
#
_entry.id   1d636459578d87494e82fcdaa0726fb5
#
_cell.length_a   1.000
_cell.length_b   1.000
_cell.length_c   1.000
_cell.angle_alpha   90.00
_cell.angle_beta   90.00
_cell.angle_gamma   90.00
#
_symmetry.space_group_name_H-M   'P 1'
#
loop_
_entity.id
_entity.type
_entity.pdbx_description
1 polymer ?
#
loop_
_entity_poly.entity_id
_entity_poly.type
_entity_poly.pdbx_seq_one_letter_code
_entity_poly.pdbx_strand_id
1 'polypeptide(L)'
;MNVKATLKEIGIAAKLAAAELGFASAEQKYSALIAAAESVWESRADIIESNHKDMAFGRDRGLSDALLDRLYLDELRISDIVDGLRSVAEQVD
;
A
#
# COMPACT_ATOMS: atom_id res chain seq x y z
N MET A 1 -18.10 1.70 -2.74
CA MET A 1 -16.91 2.19 -2.02
C MET A 1 -16.41 3.47 -2.68
N ASN A 2 -16.02 4.45 -1.91
CA ASN A 2 -15.45 5.69 -2.42
C ASN A 2 -13.92 5.59 -2.37
N VAL A 3 -13.27 5.55 -3.53
CA VAL A 3 -11.80 5.41 -3.65
C VAL A 3 -11.08 6.55 -2.92
N LYS A 4 -11.60 7.78 -3.03
CA LYS A 4 -11.01 8.95 -2.37
C LYS A 4 -11.04 8.81 -0.84
N ALA A 5 -12.16 8.34 -0.28
CA ALA A 5 -12.29 8.11 1.16
C ALA A 5 -11.35 6.99 1.62
N THR A 6 -11.24 5.91 0.84
CA THR A 6 -10.33 4.78 1.12
C THR A 6 -8.87 5.24 1.13
N LEU A 7 -8.46 6.04 0.15
CA LEU A 7 -7.09 6.58 0.10
C LEU A 7 -6.82 7.51 1.28
N LYS A 8 -7.80 8.29 1.70
CA LYS A 8 -7.68 9.16 2.87
C LYS A 8 -7.48 8.34 4.15
N GLU A 9 -8.26 7.27 4.31
CA GLU A 9 -8.13 6.36 5.47
C GLU A 9 -6.76 5.70 5.52
N ILE A 10 -6.26 5.23 4.38
CA ILE A 10 -4.92 4.64 4.27
C ILE A 10 -3.85 5.67 4.65
N GLY A 11 -3.99 6.90 4.16
CA GLY A 11 -3.06 7.98 4.47
C GLY A 11 -3.02 8.32 5.96
N ILE A 12 -4.18 8.37 6.61
CA ILE A 12 -4.28 8.62 8.06
C ILE A 12 -3.64 7.48 8.85
N ALA A 13 -3.94 6.21 8.49
CA ALA A 13 -3.37 5.05 9.14
C ALA A 13 -1.85 5.02 8.99
N ALA A 14 -1.33 5.33 7.81
CA ALA A 14 0.11 5.38 7.56
C ALA A 14 0.79 6.47 8.40
N LYS A 15 0.16 7.62 8.55
CA LYS A 15 0.68 8.73 9.34
C LYS A 15 0.73 8.39 10.82
N LEU A 16 -0.30 7.74 11.35
CA LEU A 16 -0.33 7.29 12.74
C LEU A 16 0.73 6.22 12.98
N ALA A 17 0.87 5.26 12.08
CA ALA A 17 1.89 4.23 12.17
C ALA A 17 3.30 4.83 12.14
N ALA A 18 3.55 5.82 11.28
CA ALA A 18 4.83 6.51 11.21
C ALA A 18 5.15 7.23 12.51
N ALA A 19 4.15 7.85 13.15
CA ALA A 19 4.33 8.53 14.45
C ALA A 19 4.72 7.54 15.53
N GLU A 20 4.08 6.37 15.60
CA GLU A 20 4.44 5.32 16.54
C GLU A 20 5.85 4.79 16.29
N LEU A 21 6.18 4.52 15.04
CA LEU A 21 7.49 4.02 14.64
C LEU A 21 8.62 5.00 14.96
N GLY A 22 8.32 6.29 15.02
CA GLY A 22 9.31 7.30 15.40
C GLY A 22 9.92 7.08 16.78
N PHE A 23 9.21 6.41 17.67
CA PHE A 23 9.67 6.10 19.04
C PHE A 23 10.18 4.66 19.21
N ALA A 24 10.13 3.87 18.15
CA ALA A 24 10.57 2.48 18.19
C ALA A 24 12.07 2.36 17.95
N SER A 25 12.67 1.27 18.42
CA SER A 25 14.07 0.96 18.14
C SER A 25 14.26 0.63 16.65
N ALA A 26 15.51 0.68 16.17
CA ALA A 26 15.85 0.28 14.80
C ALA A 26 15.41 -1.15 14.51
N GLU A 27 15.61 -2.07 15.44
CA GLU A 27 15.19 -3.46 15.29
C GLU A 27 13.67 -3.59 15.16
N GLN A 28 12.91 -2.86 15.97
CA GLN A 28 11.45 -2.84 15.90
C GLN A 28 10.98 -2.26 14.59
N LYS A 29 11.60 -1.18 14.10
CA LYS A 29 11.28 -0.58 12.80
C LYS A 29 11.54 -1.56 11.65
N TYR A 30 12.69 -2.22 11.67
CA TYR A 30 13.03 -3.23 10.67
C TYR A 30 12.00 -4.35 10.66
N SER A 31 11.71 -4.94 11.82
CA SER A 31 10.74 -6.03 11.95
C SER A 31 9.35 -5.63 11.48
N ALA A 32 8.90 -4.42 11.81
CA ALA A 32 7.60 -3.92 11.39
C ALA A 32 7.52 -3.76 9.87
N LEU A 33 8.57 -3.24 9.24
CA LEU A 33 8.61 -3.05 7.80
C LEU A 33 8.65 -4.38 7.04
N ILE A 34 9.42 -5.35 7.54
CA ILE A 34 9.47 -6.69 6.95
C ILE A 34 8.12 -7.40 7.11
N ALA A 35 7.50 -7.32 8.29
CA ALA A 35 6.17 -7.89 8.51
C ALA A 35 5.12 -7.25 7.59
N ALA A 36 5.19 -5.93 7.39
CA ALA A 36 4.31 -5.24 6.46
C ALA A 36 4.51 -5.72 5.03
N ALA A 37 5.76 -5.88 4.59
CA ALA A 37 6.08 -6.39 3.25
C ALA A 37 5.52 -7.80 3.04
N GLU A 38 5.70 -8.69 4.01
CA GLU A 38 5.18 -10.05 3.94
C GLU A 38 3.65 -10.07 3.91
N SER A 39 3.01 -9.25 4.75
CA SER A 39 1.56 -9.15 4.80
C SER A 39 0.97 -8.67 3.47
N VAL A 40 1.57 -7.65 2.86
CA VAL A 40 1.15 -7.15 1.54
C VAL A 40 1.28 -8.26 0.50
N TRP A 41 2.39 -8.97 0.49
CA TRP A 41 2.61 -10.06 -0.48
C TRP A 41 1.62 -11.20 -0.30
N GLU A 42 1.39 -11.64 0.93
CA GLU A 42 0.44 -12.71 1.24
C GLU A 42 -1.00 -12.33 0.87
N SER A 43 -1.34 -11.04 0.98
CA SER A 43 -2.67 -10.53 0.67
C SER A 43 -2.83 -10.09 -0.79
N ARG A 44 -1.85 -10.32 -1.65
CA ARG A 44 -1.85 -9.79 -3.02
C ARG A 44 -3.08 -10.17 -3.84
N ALA A 45 -3.58 -11.39 -3.70
CA ALA A 45 -4.77 -11.83 -4.42
C ALA A 45 -6.00 -11.01 -4.01
N ASP A 46 -6.19 -10.78 -2.72
CA ASP A 46 -7.30 -9.99 -2.19
C ASP A 46 -7.16 -8.52 -2.60
N ILE A 47 -5.95 -8.00 -2.57
CA ILE A 47 -5.65 -6.62 -2.98
C ILE A 47 -5.99 -6.43 -4.46
N ILE A 48 -5.57 -7.35 -5.32
CA ILE A 48 -5.85 -7.29 -6.75
C ILE A 48 -7.35 -7.36 -7.01
N GLU A 49 -8.07 -8.26 -6.34
CA GLU A 49 -9.51 -8.37 -6.49
C GLU A 49 -10.22 -7.09 -6.08
N SER A 50 -9.88 -6.53 -4.93
CA SER A 50 -10.45 -5.26 -4.46
C SER A 50 -10.11 -4.12 -5.39
N ASN A 51 -8.88 -4.09 -5.91
CA ASN A 51 -8.44 -3.07 -6.86
C ASN A 51 -9.23 -3.14 -8.16
N HIS A 52 -9.50 -4.34 -8.69
CA HIS A 52 -10.31 -4.50 -9.90
C HIS A 52 -11.71 -3.92 -9.72
N LYS A 53 -12.32 -4.11 -8.57
CA LYS A 53 -13.64 -3.53 -8.25
C LYS A 53 -13.57 -2.01 -8.20
N ASP A 54 -12.53 -1.48 -7.56
CA ASP A 54 -12.32 -0.04 -7.46
C ASP A 54 -12.05 0.59 -8.83
N MET A 55 -11.30 -0.11 -9.69
CA MET A 55 -11.02 0.33 -11.06
C MET A 55 -12.29 0.41 -11.90
N ALA A 56 -13.15 -0.60 -11.81
CA ALA A 56 -14.44 -0.61 -12.52
C ALA A 56 -15.31 0.55 -12.04
N PHE A 57 -15.36 0.78 -10.73
CA PHE A 57 -16.10 1.89 -10.14
C PHE A 57 -15.55 3.24 -10.62
N GLY A 58 -14.22 3.37 -10.68
CA GLY A 58 -13.58 4.59 -11.17
C GLY A 58 -13.91 4.89 -12.63
N ARG A 59 -13.93 3.87 -13.48
CA ARG A 59 -14.33 4.02 -14.90
C ARG A 59 -15.76 4.51 -15.01
N ASP A 60 -16.66 3.94 -14.23
CA ASP A 60 -18.07 4.35 -14.20
C ASP A 60 -18.24 5.80 -13.75
N ARG A 61 -17.33 6.29 -12.93
CA ARG A 61 -17.31 7.67 -12.44
C ARG A 61 -16.56 8.63 -13.35
N GLY A 62 -16.04 8.15 -14.47
CA GLY A 62 -15.41 9.01 -15.46
C GLY A 62 -13.98 9.43 -15.14
N LEU A 63 -13.26 8.66 -14.33
CA LEU A 63 -11.84 8.92 -14.08
C LEU A 63 -11.04 8.79 -15.38
N SER A 64 -10.03 9.65 -15.55
CA SER A 64 -9.18 9.60 -16.73
C SER A 64 -8.36 8.31 -16.79
N ASP A 65 -7.98 7.91 -18.01
CA ASP A 65 -7.13 6.72 -18.20
C ASP A 65 -5.80 6.86 -17.47
N ALA A 66 -5.23 8.05 -17.45
CA ALA A 66 -3.97 8.31 -16.74
C ALA A 66 -4.13 8.08 -15.23
N LEU A 67 -5.24 8.54 -14.64
CA LEU A 67 -5.50 8.35 -13.22
C LEU A 67 -5.78 6.89 -12.90
N LEU A 68 -6.56 6.21 -13.75
CA LEU A 68 -6.84 4.78 -13.60
C LEU A 68 -5.53 3.97 -13.64
N ASP A 69 -4.62 4.30 -14.56
CA ASP A 69 -3.33 3.61 -14.65
C ASP A 69 -2.51 3.78 -13.36
N ARG A 70 -2.53 4.97 -12.76
CA ARG A 70 -1.82 5.21 -11.49
C ARG A 70 -2.41 4.42 -10.32
N LEU A 71 -3.70 4.16 -10.34
CA LEU A 71 -4.40 3.45 -9.27
C LEU A 71 -4.40 1.94 -9.46
N TYR A 72 -4.07 1.48 -10.67
CA TYR A 72 -4.09 0.05 -11.03
C TYR A 72 -3.02 -0.73 -10.27
N LEU A 73 -3.43 -1.85 -9.69
CA LEU A 73 -2.52 -2.79 -9.02
C LEU A 73 -2.60 -4.17 -9.66
N ASP A 74 -1.44 -4.71 -10.00
CA ASP A 74 -1.27 -6.09 -10.43
C ASP A 74 -0.18 -6.73 -9.58
N GLU A 75 0.13 -7.98 -9.84
CA GLU A 75 1.14 -8.71 -9.08
C GLU A 75 2.51 -8.05 -9.18
N LEU A 76 2.88 -7.55 -10.37
CA LEU A 76 4.16 -6.87 -10.57
C LEU A 76 4.27 -5.58 -9.75
N ARG A 77 3.22 -4.75 -9.77
CA ARG A 77 3.21 -3.49 -9.01
C ARG A 77 3.22 -3.75 -7.51
N ILE A 78 2.53 -4.79 -7.06
CA ILE A 78 2.55 -5.19 -5.65
C ILE A 78 3.95 -5.70 -5.27
N SER A 79 4.60 -6.48 -6.14
CA SER A 79 5.97 -6.92 -5.93
C SER A 79 6.92 -5.73 -5.78
N ASP A 80 6.76 -4.69 -6.59
CA ASP A 80 7.56 -3.46 -6.49
C ASP A 80 7.34 -2.76 -5.15
N ILE A 81 6.10 -2.72 -4.66
CA ILE A 81 5.77 -2.14 -3.35
C ILE A 81 6.46 -2.94 -2.23
N VAL A 82 6.40 -4.26 -2.30
CA VAL A 82 7.04 -5.16 -1.34
C VAL A 82 8.55 -4.95 -1.33
N ASP A 83 9.17 -4.88 -2.51
CA ASP A 83 10.60 -4.62 -2.64
C ASP A 83 10.96 -3.25 -2.07
N GLY A 84 10.12 -2.24 -2.29
CA GLY A 84 10.29 -0.92 -1.72
C GLY A 84 10.27 -0.92 -0.21
N LEU A 85 9.33 -1.65 0.40
CA LEU A 85 9.25 -1.79 1.85
C LEU A 85 10.48 -2.47 2.44
N ARG A 86 10.95 -3.54 1.79
CA ARG A 86 12.17 -4.24 2.20
C ARG A 86 13.40 -3.34 2.08
N SER A 87 13.48 -2.58 1.01
CA SER A 87 14.57 -1.62 0.77
C SER A 87 14.63 -0.56 1.88
N VAL A 88 13.47 -0.03 2.27
CA VAL A 88 13.37 0.93 3.38
C VAL A 88 13.79 0.28 4.69
N ALA A 89 13.39 -0.97 4.93
CA ALA A 89 13.77 -1.72 6.12
C ALA A 89 15.29 -1.84 6.25
N GLU A 90 15.99 -2.12 5.15
CA GLU A 90 17.45 -2.24 5.13
C GLU A 90 18.16 -0.93 5.44
N GLN A 91 17.50 0.21 5.28
CA GLN A 91 18.05 1.53 5.54
C GLN A 91 17.81 2.01 7.00
N VAL A 92 17.11 1.22 7.79
CA VAL A 92 16.85 1.55 9.19
C VAL A 92 18.11 1.31 10.01
N ASP A 93 18.55 2.35 10.72
CA ASP A 93 19.71 2.30 11.62
C ASP A 93 19.29 2.07 13.07
#